data_b1c7869955efd676e9562cc6e39a51d5
#
_entry.id   b1c7869955efd676e9562cc6e39a51d5
#
_cell.length_a   1.000
_cell.length_b   1.000
_cell.length_c   1.000
_cell.angle_alpha   90.00
_cell.angle_beta   90.00
_cell.angle_gamma   90.00
#
_symmetry.space_group_name_H-M   'P 1'
#
loop_
_entity.id
_entity.type
_entity.pdbx_description
1 polymer ?
#
loop_
_entity_poly.entity_id
_entity_poly.type
_entity_poly.pdbx_seq_one_letter_code
_entity_poly.pdbx_strand_id
1 'polypeptide(L)'
;KIKSFKKIVFIPYTEGADFKLNIQPIKKGVHLVDFLEGIEAQDIEFEQLPFDHPVYIMYSSGTTGLPKCIVQGPGVLVNHMKEMILHCNIKRDDKVFYYTTTGWMMWNWLMSALSVGATVVVWEGNPCYPEWDSLWKMAEETELTLFGTSAAYLQGIMNAGCEPGKKFNLSKLRTIASTGSPATDVVFNYVYTKIKPDVQFASISGGTDLNGCFALGCPISPVYMGELQCLGLGLDVAIYDDDGQSIVDQKGELCCRKPFPSGPLFFWNDEDGKRYKSAYFEEYENTWRHGDFAKITTRGGMIIYGRSDATL
;
A
#
# COMPACT_ATOMS: atom_id res chain seq x y z
N LYS A 1 -17.09 -18.43 -17.96
CA LYS A 1 -17.91 -17.43 -18.71
C LYS A 1 -18.89 -16.81 -17.74
N ILE A 2 -18.77 -15.49 -17.50
CA ILE A 2 -19.68 -14.74 -16.64
C ILE A 2 -21.00 -14.54 -17.38
N LYS A 3 -22.07 -15.17 -16.90
CA LYS A 3 -23.39 -15.10 -17.53
C LYS A 3 -24.14 -13.81 -17.21
N SER A 4 -23.79 -13.15 -16.12
CA SER A 4 -24.52 -12.01 -15.55
C SER A 4 -24.16 -10.65 -16.14
N PHE A 5 -23.05 -10.49 -16.86
CA PHE A 5 -22.70 -9.18 -17.40
C PHE A 5 -23.66 -8.74 -18.51
N LYS A 6 -24.04 -7.46 -18.48
CA LYS A 6 -25.00 -6.87 -19.40
C LYS A 6 -24.36 -6.16 -20.57
N LYS A 7 -23.23 -5.50 -20.34
CA LYS A 7 -22.46 -4.73 -21.33
C LYS A 7 -20.96 -4.89 -21.13
N ILE A 8 -20.17 -4.69 -22.19
CA ILE A 8 -18.71 -4.57 -22.19
C ILE A 8 -18.39 -3.18 -22.68
N VAL A 9 -17.90 -2.31 -21.82
CA VAL A 9 -17.57 -0.93 -22.16
C VAL A 9 -16.12 -0.87 -22.61
N PHE A 10 -15.89 -0.35 -23.82
CA PHE A 10 -14.56 -0.14 -24.37
C PHE A 10 -14.09 1.28 -24.08
N ILE A 11 -12.99 1.40 -23.35
CA ILE A 11 -12.34 2.64 -23.00
C ILE A 11 -11.10 2.77 -23.88
N PRO A 12 -10.96 3.84 -24.71
CA PRO A 12 -9.72 4.05 -25.47
C PRO A 12 -8.57 4.33 -24.50
N TYR A 13 -7.41 3.72 -24.75
CA TYR A 13 -6.25 3.80 -23.85
C TYR A 13 -5.17 4.73 -24.41
N THR A 14 -4.75 4.53 -25.65
CA THR A 14 -3.67 5.30 -26.29
C THR A 14 -4.17 6.40 -27.22
N GLU A 15 -5.43 6.32 -27.60
CA GLU A 15 -6.07 7.24 -28.53
C GLU A 15 -6.96 8.23 -27.78
N GLY A 16 -7.38 9.29 -28.43
CA GLY A 16 -8.31 10.26 -27.83
C GLY A 16 -9.65 9.64 -27.43
N ALA A 17 -10.38 10.29 -26.54
CA ALA A 17 -11.64 9.80 -25.98
C ALA A 17 -12.69 9.44 -27.05
N ASP A 18 -12.64 10.10 -28.22
CA ASP A 18 -13.56 9.89 -29.35
C ASP A 18 -13.14 8.75 -30.29
N PHE A 19 -12.00 8.11 -30.02
CA PHE A 19 -11.53 6.99 -30.84
C PHE A 19 -12.43 5.77 -30.69
N LYS A 20 -12.96 5.27 -31.82
CA LYS A 20 -13.85 4.11 -31.85
C LYS A 20 -13.20 2.92 -32.57
N LEU A 21 -12.82 1.91 -31.80
CA LEU A 21 -12.42 0.62 -32.36
C LEU A 21 -13.60 -0.12 -33.02
N ASN A 22 -13.33 -0.97 -34.00
CA ASN A 22 -14.36 -1.87 -34.53
C ASN A 22 -14.65 -2.99 -33.49
N ILE A 23 -15.73 -2.82 -32.74
CA ILE A 23 -16.19 -3.78 -31.74
C ILE A 23 -17.37 -4.66 -32.21
N GLN A 24 -17.74 -4.63 -33.51
CA GLN A 24 -18.86 -5.42 -34.05
C GLN A 24 -18.82 -6.92 -33.71
N PRO A 25 -17.64 -7.58 -33.67
CA PRO A 25 -17.58 -9.00 -33.30
C PRO A 25 -17.91 -9.27 -31.82
N ILE A 26 -17.93 -8.25 -30.96
CA ILE A 26 -18.08 -8.40 -29.52
C ILE A 26 -19.53 -8.16 -29.12
N LYS A 27 -20.21 -9.26 -28.84
CA LYS A 27 -21.61 -9.19 -28.37
C LYS A 27 -21.68 -8.38 -27.06
N LYS A 28 -22.60 -7.42 -26.99
CA LYS A 28 -22.79 -6.49 -25.87
C LYS A 28 -21.66 -5.44 -25.72
N GLY A 29 -20.79 -5.29 -26.71
CA GLY A 29 -19.79 -4.24 -26.75
C GLY A 29 -20.43 -2.86 -26.95
N VAL A 30 -19.92 -1.84 -26.25
CA VAL A 30 -20.29 -0.44 -26.39
C VAL A 30 -19.06 0.43 -26.14
N HIS A 31 -18.87 1.50 -26.89
CA HIS A 31 -17.82 2.47 -26.58
C HIS A 31 -18.20 3.32 -25.37
N LEU A 32 -17.21 3.80 -24.63
CA LEU A 32 -17.45 4.63 -23.43
C LEU A 32 -18.31 5.85 -23.74
N VAL A 33 -18.02 6.56 -24.82
CA VAL A 33 -18.79 7.76 -25.23
C VAL A 33 -20.26 7.44 -25.49
N ASP A 34 -20.54 6.33 -26.17
CA ASP A 34 -21.91 5.90 -26.46
C ASP A 34 -22.60 5.33 -25.19
N PHE A 35 -21.83 4.80 -24.25
CA PHE A 35 -22.34 4.31 -22.97
C PHE A 35 -22.77 5.45 -22.03
N LEU A 36 -22.11 6.60 -22.14
CA LEU A 36 -22.37 7.81 -21.33
C LEU A 36 -23.38 8.75 -22.02
N GLU A 37 -23.77 8.49 -23.25
CA GLU A 37 -24.71 9.33 -24.00
C GLU A 37 -26.05 9.45 -23.27
N GLY A 38 -26.53 10.67 -23.09
CA GLY A 38 -27.79 10.99 -22.42
C GLY A 38 -27.78 10.83 -20.88
N ILE A 39 -26.62 10.58 -20.28
CA ILE A 39 -26.46 10.55 -18.82
C ILE A 39 -26.19 11.99 -18.33
N GLU A 40 -27.12 12.52 -17.56
CA GLU A 40 -26.91 13.79 -16.85
C GLU A 40 -26.16 13.55 -15.54
N ALA A 41 -25.22 14.46 -15.23
CA ALA A 41 -24.53 14.44 -13.94
C ALA A 41 -25.54 14.71 -12.81
N GLN A 42 -25.48 13.89 -11.76
CA GLN A 42 -26.29 14.05 -10.57
C GLN A 42 -25.38 14.22 -9.35
N ASP A 43 -25.92 14.80 -8.29
CA ASP A 43 -25.21 14.85 -7.02
C ASP A 43 -24.98 13.44 -6.48
N ILE A 44 -23.85 13.26 -5.79
CA ILE A 44 -23.49 11.96 -5.20
C ILE A 44 -24.32 11.75 -3.93
N GLU A 45 -25.11 10.69 -3.90
CA GLU A 45 -25.75 10.20 -2.70
C GLU A 45 -24.92 9.06 -2.09
N PHE A 46 -24.51 9.25 -0.83
CA PHE A 46 -23.70 8.26 -0.10
C PHE A 46 -24.61 7.33 0.69
N GLU A 47 -24.53 6.02 0.37
CA GLU A 47 -25.23 4.99 1.14
C GLU A 47 -24.70 4.95 2.59
N GLN A 48 -25.63 4.93 3.54
CA GLN A 48 -25.31 4.79 4.96
C GLN A 48 -25.30 3.31 5.32
N LEU A 49 -24.12 2.75 5.48
CA LEU A 49 -23.89 1.33 5.67
C LEU A 49 -23.33 1.04 7.08
N PRO A 50 -23.59 -0.13 7.67
CA PRO A 50 -23.00 -0.52 8.94
C PRO A 50 -21.49 -0.70 8.81
N PHE A 51 -20.78 -0.61 9.95
CA PHE A 51 -19.31 -0.66 9.98
C PHE A 51 -18.73 -1.99 9.52
N ASP A 52 -19.48 -3.06 9.57
CA ASP A 52 -19.11 -4.40 9.11
C ASP A 52 -19.55 -4.70 7.66
N HIS A 53 -20.02 -3.69 6.92
CA HIS A 53 -20.37 -3.87 5.51
C HIS A 53 -19.10 -4.04 4.66
N PRO A 54 -19.06 -5.03 3.73
CA PRO A 54 -17.93 -5.22 2.81
C PRO A 54 -17.67 -4.00 1.93
N VAL A 55 -16.41 -3.55 1.87
CA VAL A 55 -15.94 -2.44 1.03
C VAL A 55 -14.93 -2.91 0.01
N TYR A 56 -13.99 -3.78 0.42
CA TYR A 56 -12.95 -4.31 -0.44
C TYR A 56 -12.97 -5.83 -0.44
N ILE A 57 -12.66 -6.41 -1.60
CA ILE A 57 -12.30 -7.82 -1.74
C ILE A 57 -10.88 -7.86 -2.30
N MET A 58 -9.92 -8.26 -1.46
CA MET A 58 -8.51 -8.29 -1.79
C MET A 58 -8.01 -9.73 -1.94
N TYR A 59 -7.04 -9.91 -2.83
CA TYR A 59 -6.41 -11.19 -3.02
C TYR A 59 -4.97 -11.15 -2.52
N SER A 60 -4.59 -12.13 -1.71
CA SER A 60 -3.19 -12.35 -1.35
C SER A 60 -2.76 -13.74 -1.75
N SER A 61 -1.51 -13.88 -2.20
CA SER A 61 -0.94 -15.20 -2.49
C SER A 61 -0.87 -15.99 -1.19
N GLY A 62 -1.54 -17.15 -1.14
CA GLY A 62 -1.32 -18.11 -0.06
C GLY A 62 -0.01 -18.88 -0.31
N THR A 63 0.73 -19.19 0.74
CA THR A 63 1.97 -19.96 0.65
C THR A 63 1.74 -21.42 0.24
N THR A 64 0.52 -21.93 0.40
CA THR A 64 0.21 -23.38 0.27
C THR A 64 -1.02 -23.68 -0.58
N GLY A 65 -1.54 -22.76 -1.39
CA GLY A 65 -2.76 -23.06 -2.15
C GLY A 65 -3.33 -21.90 -2.96
N LEU A 66 -4.66 -21.91 -3.15
CA LEU A 66 -5.39 -20.82 -3.80
C LEU A 66 -5.23 -19.52 -3.02
N PRO A 67 -5.16 -18.36 -3.69
CA PRO A 67 -5.11 -17.06 -3.03
C PRO A 67 -6.22 -16.89 -1.99
N LYS A 68 -5.88 -16.27 -0.86
CA LYS A 68 -6.91 -15.82 0.09
C LYS A 68 -7.76 -14.74 -0.58
N CYS A 69 -9.07 -14.84 -0.46
CA CYS A 69 -10.01 -13.84 -0.95
C CYS A 69 -10.56 -13.10 0.28
N ILE A 70 -9.92 -11.99 0.62
CA ILE A 70 -10.05 -11.29 1.89
C ILE A 70 -11.11 -10.21 1.74
N VAL A 71 -12.17 -10.28 2.53
CA VAL A 71 -13.25 -9.28 2.57
C VAL A 71 -13.00 -8.32 3.71
N GLN A 72 -12.96 -7.02 3.41
CA GLN A 72 -12.61 -5.96 4.35
C GLN A 72 -13.69 -4.89 4.41
N GLY A 73 -13.88 -4.31 5.59
CA GLY A 73 -14.87 -3.28 5.87
C GLY A 73 -14.32 -1.86 5.90
N PRO A 74 -15.15 -0.86 6.27
CA PRO A 74 -14.78 0.55 6.34
C PRO A 74 -13.65 0.87 7.34
N GLY A 75 -13.36 -0.02 8.27
CA GLY A 75 -12.24 0.10 9.21
C GLY A 75 -10.88 0.29 8.55
N VAL A 76 -10.74 -0.19 7.29
CA VAL A 76 -9.57 0.08 6.45
C VAL A 76 -9.37 1.58 6.25
N LEU A 77 -10.44 2.32 5.92
CA LEU A 77 -10.33 3.77 5.71
C LEU A 77 -9.91 4.50 6.99
N VAL A 78 -10.47 4.10 8.14
CA VAL A 78 -10.09 4.65 9.45
C VAL A 78 -8.60 4.42 9.73
N ASN A 79 -8.12 3.20 9.44
CA ASN A 79 -6.70 2.87 9.60
C ASN A 79 -5.81 3.69 8.65
N HIS A 80 -6.18 3.81 7.38
CA HIS A 80 -5.45 4.62 6.40
C HIS A 80 -5.40 6.10 6.80
N MET A 81 -6.50 6.69 7.26
CA MET A 81 -6.52 8.07 7.75
C MET A 81 -5.55 8.27 8.92
N LYS A 82 -5.51 7.34 9.87
CA LYS A 82 -4.56 7.35 10.98
C LYS A 82 -3.11 7.30 10.45
N GLU A 83 -2.82 6.44 9.50
CA GLU A 83 -1.48 6.31 8.90
C GLU A 83 -1.08 7.59 8.16
N MET A 84 -1.97 8.14 7.34
CA MET A 84 -1.70 9.36 6.57
C MET A 84 -1.50 10.58 7.45
N ILE A 85 -2.38 10.81 8.43
CA ILE A 85 -2.34 11.99 9.27
C ILE A 85 -1.19 11.90 10.28
N LEU A 86 -1.06 10.78 10.98
CA LEU A 86 -0.15 10.69 12.13
C LEU A 86 1.24 10.15 11.75
N HIS A 87 1.33 9.26 10.77
CA HIS A 87 2.60 8.64 10.39
C HIS A 87 3.27 9.29 9.17
N CYS A 88 2.48 9.88 8.27
CA CYS A 88 3.00 10.56 7.08
C CYS A 88 2.84 12.08 7.15
N ASN A 89 2.12 12.61 8.16
CA ASN A 89 1.82 14.04 8.29
C ASN A 89 1.20 14.66 7.02
N ILE A 90 0.34 13.89 6.35
CA ILE A 90 -0.38 14.34 5.15
C ILE A 90 -1.47 15.32 5.56
N LYS A 91 -1.58 16.42 4.81
CA LYS A 91 -2.54 17.50 4.98
C LYS A 91 -3.24 17.79 3.66
N ARG A 92 -4.26 18.65 3.73
CA ARG A 92 -5.09 19.04 2.59
C ARG A 92 -4.30 19.58 1.38
N ASP A 93 -3.23 20.31 1.64
CA ASP A 93 -2.42 20.94 0.57
C ASP A 93 -1.33 20.02 0.01
N ASP A 94 -1.25 18.77 0.51
CA ASP A 94 -0.25 17.82 0.07
C ASP A 94 -0.60 17.17 -1.27
N LYS A 95 0.45 16.84 -2.01
CA LYS A 95 0.39 16.06 -3.24
C LYS A 95 1.06 14.72 -3.00
N VAL A 96 0.28 13.66 -3.08
CA VAL A 96 0.67 12.30 -2.70
C VAL A 96 0.73 11.42 -3.93
N PHE A 97 1.83 10.75 -4.08
CA PHE A 97 2.06 9.75 -5.12
C PHE A 97 2.51 8.43 -4.51
N TYR A 98 2.02 7.32 -5.03
CA TYR A 98 2.56 5.99 -4.78
C TYR A 98 2.61 5.21 -6.08
N TYR A 99 3.80 4.73 -6.48
CA TYR A 99 3.89 3.87 -7.64
C TYR A 99 3.26 2.51 -7.34
N THR A 100 2.08 2.27 -7.87
CA THR A 100 1.28 1.07 -7.64
C THR A 100 0.34 0.81 -8.81
N THR A 101 -0.30 -0.33 -8.82
CA THR A 101 -1.38 -0.68 -9.75
C THR A 101 -2.70 -0.87 -9.00
N THR A 102 -3.82 -0.81 -9.69
CA THR A 102 -5.16 -1.06 -9.12
C THR A 102 -5.32 -2.46 -8.53
N GLY A 103 -4.43 -3.39 -8.84
CA GLY A 103 -4.41 -4.75 -8.30
C GLY A 103 -3.64 -4.92 -6.99
N TRP A 104 -2.97 -3.88 -6.51
CA TRP A 104 -2.18 -3.91 -5.28
C TRP A 104 -2.85 -3.13 -4.16
N MET A 105 -2.65 -3.57 -2.92
CA MET A 105 -3.19 -2.92 -1.72
C MET A 105 -2.80 -1.44 -1.62
N MET A 106 -1.60 -1.05 -2.08
CA MET A 106 -1.16 0.34 -2.03
C MET A 106 -2.00 1.29 -2.90
N TRP A 107 -2.77 0.78 -3.87
CA TRP A 107 -3.77 1.58 -4.56
C TRP A 107 -4.88 2.05 -3.60
N ASN A 108 -5.40 1.16 -2.76
CA ASN A 108 -6.41 1.51 -1.76
C ASN A 108 -5.87 2.57 -0.80
N TRP A 109 -4.64 2.38 -0.35
CA TRP A 109 -3.94 3.34 0.51
C TRP A 109 -3.80 4.71 -0.18
N LEU A 110 -3.30 4.75 -1.41
CA LEU A 110 -3.13 5.99 -2.16
C LEU A 110 -4.46 6.73 -2.35
N MET A 111 -5.53 6.03 -2.76
CA MET A 111 -6.85 6.62 -2.96
C MET A 111 -7.43 7.17 -1.65
N SER A 112 -7.11 6.58 -0.52
CA SER A 112 -7.55 7.08 0.79
C SER A 112 -6.97 8.45 1.14
N ALA A 113 -5.92 8.93 0.45
CA ALA A 113 -5.42 10.30 0.62
C ALA A 113 -6.47 11.38 0.29
N LEU A 114 -7.45 11.05 -0.54
CA LEU A 114 -8.59 11.92 -0.82
C LEU A 114 -9.44 12.19 0.43
N SER A 115 -9.50 11.26 1.38
CA SER A 115 -10.27 11.43 2.63
C SER A 115 -9.67 12.49 3.57
N VAL A 116 -8.39 12.78 3.45
CA VAL A 116 -7.72 13.86 4.18
C VAL A 116 -7.65 15.16 3.36
N GLY A 117 -8.22 15.14 2.16
CA GLY A 117 -8.31 16.30 1.26
C GLY A 117 -7.03 16.54 0.43
N ALA A 118 -6.07 15.62 0.46
CA ALA A 118 -4.84 15.73 -0.32
C ALA A 118 -5.09 15.48 -1.82
N THR A 119 -4.21 15.99 -2.66
CA THR A 119 -4.21 15.70 -4.09
C THR A 119 -3.50 14.38 -4.34
N VAL A 120 -4.16 13.46 -5.04
CA VAL A 120 -3.55 12.22 -5.51
C VAL A 120 -2.95 12.44 -6.89
N VAL A 121 -1.67 12.10 -7.04
CA VAL A 121 -0.97 12.06 -8.33
C VAL A 121 -0.86 10.60 -8.77
N VAL A 122 -1.20 10.34 -10.03
CA VAL A 122 -1.14 8.98 -10.61
C VAL A 122 -0.19 8.97 -11.81
N TRP A 123 0.42 7.83 -12.06
CA TRP A 123 1.31 7.61 -13.19
C TRP A 123 0.82 6.41 -13.99
N GLU A 124 0.78 6.57 -15.30
CA GLU A 124 0.45 5.47 -16.21
C GLU A 124 1.70 5.02 -16.96
N GLY A 125 1.96 3.72 -16.93
CA GLY A 125 3.07 3.12 -17.67
C GLY A 125 4.28 2.73 -16.82
N ASN A 126 5.39 2.45 -17.50
CA ASN A 126 6.63 2.01 -16.87
C ASN A 126 7.29 3.16 -16.09
N PRO A 127 7.70 2.97 -14.82
CA PRO A 127 8.32 4.00 -13.98
C PRO A 127 9.70 4.45 -14.48
N CYS A 128 10.32 3.63 -15.33
CA CYS A 128 11.66 3.86 -15.88
C CYS A 128 11.62 4.24 -17.37
N TYR A 129 10.47 4.68 -17.90
CA TYR A 129 10.34 5.08 -19.29
C TYR A 129 9.86 6.54 -19.39
N PRO A 130 10.42 7.37 -20.30
CA PRO A 130 11.53 7.05 -21.21
C PRO A 130 12.91 6.97 -20.54
N GLU A 131 13.05 7.48 -19.32
CA GLU A 131 14.30 7.54 -18.56
C GLU A 131 14.11 6.91 -17.17
N TRP A 132 15.19 6.39 -16.59
CA TRP A 132 15.17 5.81 -15.24
C TRP A 132 14.70 6.77 -14.15
N ASP A 133 14.82 8.06 -14.37
CA ASP A 133 14.42 9.11 -13.42
C ASP A 133 13.14 9.87 -13.82
N SER A 134 12.34 9.31 -14.73
CA SER A 134 11.07 9.92 -15.20
C SER A 134 10.09 10.23 -14.06
N LEU A 135 10.01 9.38 -13.04
CA LEU A 135 9.15 9.66 -11.87
C LEU A 135 9.66 10.86 -11.04
N TRP A 136 10.95 11.12 -11.03
CA TRP A 136 11.51 12.28 -10.32
C TRP A 136 11.25 13.58 -11.06
N LYS A 137 11.25 13.54 -12.40
CA LYS A 137 10.78 14.66 -13.22
C LYS A 137 9.30 14.97 -12.92
N MET A 138 8.45 13.96 -12.89
CA MET A 138 7.04 14.13 -12.50
C MET A 138 6.93 14.68 -11.07
N ALA A 139 7.77 14.23 -10.13
CA ALA A 139 7.78 14.73 -8.75
C ALA A 139 8.10 16.23 -8.67
N GLU A 140 9.04 16.72 -9.49
CA GLU A 140 9.33 18.15 -9.64
C GLU A 140 8.16 18.90 -10.25
N GLU A 141 7.67 18.47 -11.42
CA GLU A 141 6.61 19.13 -12.17
C GLU A 141 5.29 19.24 -11.39
N THR A 142 5.00 18.25 -10.55
CA THR A 142 3.81 18.23 -9.71
C THR A 142 4.04 18.80 -8.32
N GLU A 143 5.28 19.16 -7.96
CA GLU A 143 5.66 19.59 -6.60
C GLU A 143 5.22 18.59 -5.53
N LEU A 144 5.54 17.31 -5.71
CA LEU A 144 5.17 16.25 -4.78
C LEU A 144 5.67 16.53 -3.35
N THR A 145 4.82 16.21 -2.38
CA THR A 145 5.18 16.28 -0.96
C THR A 145 5.46 14.89 -0.36
N LEU A 146 4.82 13.85 -0.90
CA LEU A 146 5.11 12.46 -0.58
C LEU A 146 5.29 11.63 -1.85
N PHE A 147 6.42 10.95 -1.96
CA PHE A 147 6.77 10.03 -3.04
C PHE A 147 6.83 8.59 -2.52
N GLY A 148 5.87 7.78 -2.89
CA GLY A 148 5.81 6.36 -2.52
C GLY A 148 6.31 5.44 -3.64
N THR A 149 7.12 4.46 -3.28
CA THR A 149 7.72 3.52 -4.22
C THR A 149 8.10 2.19 -3.55
N SER A 150 8.94 1.39 -4.20
CA SER A 150 9.53 0.17 -3.65
C SER A 150 11.05 0.30 -3.46
N ALA A 151 11.60 -0.48 -2.53
CA ALA A 151 13.05 -0.58 -2.38
C ALA A 151 13.73 -1.08 -3.67
N ALA A 152 13.05 -1.94 -4.44
CA ALA A 152 13.54 -2.42 -5.73
C ALA A 152 13.67 -1.31 -6.78
N TYR A 153 12.72 -0.36 -6.85
CA TYR A 153 12.83 0.79 -7.74
C TYR A 153 14.02 1.67 -7.34
N LEU A 154 14.15 1.99 -6.05
CA LEU A 154 15.28 2.80 -5.55
C LEU A 154 16.63 2.14 -5.84
N GLN A 155 16.72 0.82 -5.65
CA GLN A 155 17.91 0.04 -6.03
C GLN A 155 18.17 0.09 -7.55
N GLY A 156 17.13 0.01 -8.36
CA GLY A 156 17.20 0.05 -9.83
C GLY A 156 17.77 1.38 -10.33
N ILE A 157 17.23 2.52 -9.87
CA ILE A 157 17.70 3.85 -10.28
C ILE A 157 19.11 4.14 -9.75
N MET A 158 19.44 3.62 -8.56
CA MET A 158 20.81 3.69 -8.04
C MET A 158 21.80 2.95 -8.95
N ASN A 159 21.47 1.73 -9.35
CA ASN A 159 22.30 0.92 -10.24
C ASN A 159 22.43 1.55 -11.64
N ALA A 160 21.42 2.29 -12.09
CA ALA A 160 21.45 3.08 -13.32
C ALA A 160 22.26 4.38 -13.18
N GLY A 161 22.81 4.68 -12.01
CA GLY A 161 23.61 5.87 -11.76
C GLY A 161 22.83 7.17 -11.69
N CYS A 162 21.52 7.12 -11.44
CA CYS A 162 20.69 8.32 -11.31
C CYS A 162 21.04 9.11 -10.03
N GLU A 163 21.05 10.42 -10.14
CA GLU A 163 21.23 11.36 -9.01
C GLU A 163 20.09 12.41 -9.03
N PRO A 164 18.87 12.03 -8.62
CA PRO A 164 17.70 12.90 -8.73
C PRO A 164 17.86 14.26 -8.06
N GLY A 165 18.51 14.31 -6.89
CA GLY A 165 18.75 15.55 -6.15
C GLY A 165 19.67 16.56 -6.84
N LYS A 166 20.46 16.12 -7.83
CA LYS A 166 21.24 17.03 -8.67
C LYS A 166 20.46 17.54 -9.89
N LYS A 167 19.51 16.75 -10.36
CA LYS A 167 18.83 16.96 -11.63
C LYS A 167 17.50 17.69 -11.48
N PHE A 168 16.80 17.50 -10.36
CA PHE A 168 15.44 17.98 -10.15
C PHE A 168 15.30 18.81 -8.86
N ASN A 169 14.39 19.77 -8.87
CA ASN A 169 14.03 20.53 -7.69
C ASN A 169 13.02 19.76 -6.82
N LEU A 170 13.52 19.10 -5.80
CA LEU A 170 12.72 18.32 -4.85
C LEU A 170 12.44 19.07 -3.53
N SER A 171 12.46 20.40 -3.54
CA SER A 171 12.33 21.22 -2.32
C SER A 171 11.02 20.99 -1.58
N LYS A 172 9.94 20.65 -2.27
CA LYS A 172 8.62 20.37 -1.69
C LYS A 172 8.51 18.96 -1.10
N LEU A 173 9.37 18.04 -1.54
CA LEU A 173 9.33 16.65 -1.09
C LEU A 173 9.76 16.53 0.38
N ARG A 174 8.87 16.00 1.22
CA ARG A 174 9.14 15.80 2.67
C ARG A 174 9.31 14.34 3.05
N THR A 175 8.64 13.44 2.31
CA THR A 175 8.64 12.02 2.62
C THR A 175 8.86 11.19 1.38
N ILE A 176 9.76 10.22 1.47
CA ILE A 176 9.87 9.10 0.53
C ILE A 176 9.42 7.86 1.29
N ALA A 177 8.34 7.22 0.85
CA ALA A 177 7.84 5.98 1.44
C ALA A 177 8.26 4.77 0.59
N SER A 178 8.69 3.69 1.22
CA SER A 178 9.18 2.48 0.55
C SER A 178 8.58 1.22 1.15
N THR A 179 8.04 0.33 0.30
CA THR A 179 7.49 -0.98 0.70
C THR A 179 7.75 -2.06 -0.35
N GLY A 180 7.22 -3.26 -0.12
CA GLY A 180 7.34 -4.43 -1.02
C GLY A 180 8.56 -5.29 -0.76
N SER A 181 9.61 -4.73 -0.19
CA SER A 181 10.78 -5.43 0.36
C SER A 181 11.51 -4.52 1.34
N PRO A 182 12.28 -5.07 2.30
CA PRO A 182 13.10 -4.25 3.18
C PRO A 182 14.11 -3.41 2.38
N ALA A 183 14.22 -2.12 2.73
CA ALA A 183 15.25 -1.26 2.20
C ALA A 183 16.60 -1.59 2.87
N THR A 184 17.63 -1.81 2.06
CA THR A 184 18.99 -2.08 2.55
C THR A 184 19.69 -0.78 2.98
N ASP A 185 20.73 -0.89 3.80
CA ASP A 185 21.56 0.25 4.22
C ASP A 185 22.10 1.06 3.02
N VAL A 186 22.42 0.37 1.92
CA VAL A 186 22.89 1.01 0.69
C VAL A 186 21.81 1.90 0.07
N VAL A 187 20.54 1.46 0.11
CA VAL A 187 19.39 2.26 -0.37
C VAL A 187 19.16 3.46 0.55
N PHE A 188 19.23 3.30 1.87
CA PHE A 188 19.16 4.43 2.80
C PHE A 188 20.25 5.48 2.49
N ASN A 189 21.50 5.04 2.36
CA ASN A 189 22.60 5.94 2.02
C ASN A 189 22.37 6.64 0.67
N TYR A 190 21.90 5.92 -0.33
CA TYR A 190 21.58 6.49 -1.64
C TYR A 190 20.51 7.59 -1.55
N VAL A 191 19.42 7.35 -0.81
CA VAL A 191 18.35 8.35 -0.62
C VAL A 191 18.92 9.65 -0.07
N TYR A 192 19.71 9.58 1.01
CA TYR A 192 20.23 10.76 1.68
C TYR A 192 21.38 11.46 0.96
N THR A 193 22.15 10.73 0.14
CA THR A 193 23.32 11.30 -0.58
C THR A 193 23.01 11.71 -2.01
N LYS A 194 22.00 11.08 -2.66
CA LYS A 194 21.75 11.26 -4.10
C LYS A 194 20.35 11.79 -4.43
N ILE A 195 19.41 11.68 -3.49
CA ILE A 195 18.05 12.18 -3.70
C ILE A 195 17.83 13.44 -2.86
N LYS A 196 17.77 13.32 -1.53
CA LYS A 196 17.49 14.48 -0.68
C LYS A 196 17.97 14.25 0.77
N PRO A 197 18.86 15.11 1.30
CA PRO A 197 19.48 14.88 2.61
C PRO A 197 18.53 15.16 3.80
N ASP A 198 17.48 15.94 3.62
CA ASP A 198 16.54 16.39 4.66
C ASP A 198 15.14 15.78 4.48
N VAL A 199 15.03 14.64 3.82
CA VAL A 199 13.77 13.93 3.62
C VAL A 199 13.54 12.88 4.71
N GLN A 200 12.29 12.65 5.10
CA GLN A 200 11.93 11.46 5.86
C GLN A 200 11.92 10.25 4.92
N PHE A 201 12.85 9.33 5.07
CA PHE A 201 12.79 8.05 4.35
C PHE A 201 12.05 7.03 5.22
N ALA A 202 10.78 6.82 4.92
CA ALA A 202 9.88 5.94 5.64
C ALA A 202 9.82 4.57 4.96
N SER A 203 10.61 3.61 5.45
CA SER A 203 10.36 2.20 5.15
C SER A 203 9.10 1.75 5.87
N ILE A 204 8.20 1.04 5.18
CA ILE A 204 6.93 0.60 5.73
C ILE A 204 6.72 -0.90 5.53
N SER A 205 6.14 -1.57 6.51
CA SER A 205 5.79 -2.97 6.49
C SER A 205 4.36 -3.20 6.95
N GLY A 206 3.64 -3.95 6.16
CA GLY A 206 2.26 -4.34 6.39
C GLY A 206 1.85 -5.40 5.40
N GLY A 207 0.58 -5.46 5.05
CA GLY A 207 0.13 -6.46 4.10
C GLY A 207 -1.29 -6.25 3.61
N THR A 208 -1.62 -7.00 2.56
CA THR A 208 -2.96 -7.06 2.00
C THR A 208 -3.97 -7.54 3.05
N ASP A 209 -3.54 -8.41 3.96
CA ASP A 209 -4.38 -9.02 4.98
C ASP A 209 -4.99 -7.98 5.93
N LEU A 210 -4.20 -7.01 6.41
CA LEU A 210 -4.72 -5.91 7.23
C LEU A 210 -5.04 -4.66 6.41
N ASN A 211 -4.72 -4.64 5.13
CA ASN A 211 -4.84 -3.46 4.25
C ASN A 211 -4.32 -2.19 4.95
N GLY A 212 -3.06 -2.24 5.34
CA GLY A 212 -2.38 -1.23 6.15
C GLY A 212 -1.01 -1.68 6.62
N CYS A 213 -0.45 -1.01 7.61
CA CYS A 213 0.92 -1.20 8.06
C CYS A 213 1.02 -1.51 9.55
N PHE A 214 1.82 -2.53 9.91
CA PHE A 214 2.21 -2.82 11.31
C PHE A 214 3.35 -1.93 11.80
N ALA A 215 4.23 -1.49 10.89
CA ALA A 215 5.29 -0.54 11.19
C ALA A 215 5.51 0.39 9.99
N LEU A 216 5.79 1.66 10.27
CA LEU A 216 5.89 2.69 9.25
C LEU A 216 6.64 3.93 9.75
N GLY A 217 6.54 5.04 9.02
CA GLY A 217 7.19 6.30 9.32
C GLY A 217 6.69 6.96 10.61
N CYS A 218 7.51 7.85 11.16
CA CYS A 218 7.16 8.73 12.26
C CYS A 218 7.78 10.10 12.00
N PRO A 219 6.98 11.14 11.72
CA PRO A 219 7.50 12.45 11.32
C PRO A 219 8.21 13.23 12.43
N ILE A 220 8.07 12.78 13.66
CA ILE A 220 8.69 13.41 14.86
C ILE A 220 9.88 12.62 15.41
N SER A 221 10.25 11.51 14.76
CA SER A 221 11.36 10.66 15.21
C SER A 221 12.47 10.62 14.16
N PRO A 222 13.74 10.44 14.57
CA PRO A 222 14.83 10.26 13.63
C PRO A 222 14.65 8.97 12.81
N VAL A 223 15.21 8.97 11.61
CA VAL A 223 15.32 7.76 10.77
C VAL A 223 16.63 7.05 11.10
N TYR A 224 16.54 5.80 11.50
CA TYR A 224 17.71 4.93 11.68
C TYR A 224 17.85 4.01 10.49
N MET A 225 19.08 3.87 9.99
CA MET A 225 19.39 3.03 8.85
C MET A 225 18.97 1.57 9.13
N GLY A 226 18.26 0.96 8.19
CA GLY A 226 17.79 -0.41 8.28
C GLY A 226 16.56 -0.63 9.20
N GLU A 227 16.03 0.43 9.83
CA GLU A 227 14.84 0.34 10.70
C GLU A 227 13.60 1.02 10.10
N LEU A 228 12.44 0.44 10.37
CA LEU A 228 11.16 1.13 10.27
C LEU A 228 11.00 1.98 11.53
N GLN A 229 10.60 3.24 11.39
CA GLN A 229 10.73 4.23 12.48
C GLN A 229 9.89 3.92 13.73
N CYS A 230 8.67 3.38 13.56
CA CYS A 230 7.81 3.06 14.69
C CYS A 230 6.74 2.03 14.35
N LEU A 231 6.13 1.46 15.40
CA LEU A 231 4.96 0.60 15.29
C LEU A 231 3.73 1.42 14.90
N GLY A 232 2.79 0.80 14.17
CA GLY A 232 1.54 1.42 13.76
C GLY A 232 0.69 1.82 14.97
N LEU A 233 0.36 3.08 15.10
CA LEU A 233 -0.50 3.58 16.17
C LEU A 233 -1.87 2.87 16.15
N GLY A 234 -2.39 2.55 17.35
CA GLY A 234 -3.64 1.82 17.50
C GLY A 234 -3.55 0.31 17.22
N LEU A 235 -2.35 -0.22 16.97
CA LEU A 235 -2.07 -1.64 16.83
C LEU A 235 -1.22 -2.12 18.02
N ASP A 236 -1.61 -3.21 18.65
CA ASP A 236 -0.85 -3.82 19.74
C ASP A 236 0.16 -4.84 19.19
N VAL A 237 1.15 -4.33 18.45
CA VAL A 237 2.17 -5.13 17.77
C VAL A 237 3.18 -5.66 18.76
N ALA A 238 3.52 -6.93 18.65
CA ALA A 238 4.52 -7.63 19.45
C ALA A 238 5.34 -8.59 18.60
N ILE A 239 6.51 -8.97 19.10
CA ILE A 239 7.32 -10.06 18.56
C ILE A 239 7.26 -11.21 19.56
N TYR A 240 6.92 -12.40 19.07
CA TYR A 240 6.85 -13.61 19.89
C TYR A 240 8.01 -14.55 19.58
N ASP A 241 8.55 -15.17 20.62
CA ASP A 241 9.47 -16.30 20.51
C ASP A 241 8.71 -17.62 20.25
N ASP A 242 9.45 -18.72 20.16
CA ASP A 242 8.90 -20.05 19.92
C ASP A 242 7.99 -20.57 21.07
N ASP A 243 8.11 -19.98 22.25
CA ASP A 243 7.26 -20.30 23.42
C ASP A 243 6.03 -19.35 23.51
N GLY A 244 5.83 -18.46 22.54
CA GLY A 244 4.72 -17.49 22.51
C GLY A 244 4.88 -16.35 23.52
N GLN A 245 6.10 -16.09 23.99
CA GLN A 245 6.38 -14.96 24.89
C GLN A 245 6.79 -13.71 24.11
N SER A 246 6.32 -12.55 24.55
CA SER A 246 6.69 -11.27 23.93
C SER A 246 8.14 -10.93 24.24
N ILE A 247 8.94 -10.69 23.18
CA ILE A 247 10.36 -10.38 23.25
C ILE A 247 10.68 -9.03 22.60
N VAL A 248 11.78 -8.40 23.04
CA VAL A 248 12.31 -7.13 22.50
C VAL A 248 13.78 -7.33 22.15
N ASP A 249 14.23 -6.67 21.10
CA ASP A 249 15.61 -6.71 20.58
C ASP A 249 16.09 -8.12 20.16
N GLN A 250 15.17 -9.02 19.92
CA GLN A 250 15.41 -10.36 19.41
C GLN A 250 14.49 -10.64 18.23
N LYS A 251 14.94 -11.49 17.31
CA LYS A 251 14.15 -11.95 16.15
C LYS A 251 13.09 -12.94 16.62
N GLY A 252 11.85 -12.76 16.18
CA GLY A 252 10.74 -13.67 16.41
C GLY A 252 9.60 -13.43 15.43
N GLU A 253 8.45 -14.02 15.71
CA GLU A 253 7.24 -13.92 14.90
C GLU A 253 6.52 -12.60 15.14
N LEU A 254 6.13 -11.91 14.06
CA LEU A 254 5.34 -10.68 14.12
C LEU A 254 3.88 -10.99 14.44
N CYS A 255 3.42 -10.47 15.56
CA CYS A 255 2.07 -10.65 16.07
C CYS A 255 1.35 -9.33 16.34
N CYS A 256 0.01 -9.37 16.36
CA CYS A 256 -0.84 -8.30 16.87
C CYS A 256 -1.80 -8.88 17.90
N ARG A 257 -1.70 -8.40 19.15
CA ARG A 257 -2.36 -9.02 20.31
C ARG A 257 -3.80 -8.58 20.52
N LYS A 258 -4.24 -7.52 19.82
CA LYS A 258 -5.59 -6.96 19.99
C LYS A 258 -6.25 -6.74 18.63
N PRO A 259 -7.58 -6.77 18.58
CA PRO A 259 -8.32 -6.39 17.38
C PRO A 259 -7.96 -4.99 16.91
N PHE A 260 -7.99 -4.78 15.61
CA PHE A 260 -7.70 -3.50 14.98
C PHE A 260 -8.75 -3.18 13.89
N PRO A 261 -8.99 -1.89 13.57
CA PRO A 261 -10.10 -1.49 12.71
C PRO A 261 -10.07 -2.09 11.31
N SER A 262 -8.89 -2.29 10.73
CA SER A 262 -8.71 -2.82 9.38
C SER A 262 -8.57 -4.34 9.31
N GLY A 263 -8.86 -5.05 10.39
CA GLY A 263 -8.93 -6.52 10.38
C GLY A 263 -9.96 -7.00 9.34
N PRO A 264 -9.67 -8.09 8.60
CA PRO A 264 -10.62 -8.65 7.66
C PRO A 264 -11.94 -9.04 8.35
N LEU A 265 -13.05 -8.86 7.65
CA LEU A 265 -14.37 -9.30 8.14
C LEU A 265 -14.47 -10.82 8.06
N PHE A 266 -14.06 -11.40 6.94
CA PHE A 266 -14.08 -12.84 6.67
C PHE A 266 -13.32 -13.14 5.36
N PHE A 267 -13.15 -14.42 5.03
CA PHE A 267 -12.72 -14.84 3.69
C PHE A 267 -13.93 -15.24 2.85
N TRP A 268 -13.93 -14.87 1.59
CA TRP A 268 -14.95 -15.29 0.64
C TRP A 268 -14.97 -16.83 0.52
N ASN A 269 -16.14 -17.43 0.52
CA ASN A 269 -16.35 -18.90 0.55
C ASN A 269 -15.69 -19.59 1.76
N ASP A 270 -15.85 -19.03 2.95
CA ASP A 270 -15.35 -19.56 4.24
C ASP A 270 -16.45 -19.39 5.31
N GLU A 271 -17.63 -20.00 5.07
CA GLU A 271 -18.82 -19.79 5.87
C GLU A 271 -18.65 -20.21 7.33
N ASP A 272 -17.79 -21.19 7.61
CA ASP A 272 -17.49 -21.65 8.98
C ASP A 272 -16.27 -20.94 9.60
N GLY A 273 -15.63 -20.02 8.88
CA GLY A 273 -14.49 -19.23 9.33
C GLY A 273 -13.21 -20.03 9.63
N LYS A 274 -13.14 -21.29 9.21
CA LYS A 274 -11.98 -22.15 9.54
C LYS A 274 -10.70 -21.69 8.85
N ARG A 275 -10.80 -21.30 7.57
CA ARG A 275 -9.63 -20.82 6.82
C ARG A 275 -9.12 -19.50 7.40
N TYR A 276 -10.03 -18.60 7.78
CA TYR A 276 -9.69 -17.35 8.44
C TYR A 276 -9.00 -17.60 9.78
N LYS A 277 -9.57 -18.47 10.61
CA LYS A 277 -9.00 -18.84 11.91
C LYS A 277 -7.63 -19.48 11.76
N SER A 278 -7.49 -20.43 10.85
CA SER A 278 -6.20 -21.12 10.59
C SER A 278 -5.14 -20.16 10.05
N ALA A 279 -5.52 -19.19 9.24
CA ALA A 279 -4.55 -18.24 8.67
C ALA A 279 -3.89 -17.31 9.70
N TYR A 280 -4.60 -16.98 10.80
CA TYR A 280 -4.15 -15.91 11.69
C TYR A 280 -4.13 -16.25 13.18
N PHE A 281 -4.89 -17.25 13.64
CA PHE A 281 -5.16 -17.49 15.05
C PHE A 281 -4.95 -18.97 15.49
N GLU A 282 -4.38 -19.81 14.63
CA GLU A 282 -4.16 -21.22 14.95
C GLU A 282 -2.97 -21.40 15.88
N GLU A 283 -1.92 -20.61 15.67
CA GLU A 283 -0.67 -20.71 16.44
C GLU A 283 -0.78 -20.10 17.84
N TYR A 284 -1.37 -18.90 17.92
CA TYR A 284 -1.52 -18.15 19.18
C TYR A 284 -2.98 -17.81 19.41
N GLU A 285 -3.56 -18.31 20.48
CA GLU A 285 -4.96 -18.06 20.80
C GLU A 285 -5.24 -16.56 20.94
N ASN A 286 -6.28 -16.07 20.23
CA ASN A 286 -6.72 -14.65 20.22
C ASN A 286 -5.63 -13.65 19.84
N THR A 287 -4.54 -14.09 19.23
CA THR A 287 -3.45 -13.26 18.78
C THR A 287 -3.21 -13.45 17.28
N TRP A 288 -3.26 -12.36 16.52
CA TRP A 288 -2.98 -12.37 15.10
C TRP A 288 -1.51 -12.69 14.86
N ARG A 289 -1.24 -13.77 14.13
CA ARG A 289 0.07 -14.08 13.57
C ARG A 289 0.16 -13.58 12.13
N HIS A 290 1.20 -12.79 11.81
CA HIS A 290 1.29 -12.20 10.47
C HIS A 290 2.06 -13.08 9.47
N GLY A 291 2.97 -13.89 9.94
CA GLY A 291 3.81 -14.72 9.09
C GLY A 291 5.07 -14.00 8.59
N ASP A 292 5.56 -13.03 9.36
CA ASP A 292 6.84 -12.36 9.14
C ASP A 292 7.75 -12.52 10.35
N PHE A 293 9.04 -12.78 10.11
CA PHE A 293 10.06 -12.61 11.13
C PHE A 293 10.45 -11.15 11.26
N ALA A 294 10.37 -10.63 12.47
CA ALA A 294 10.71 -9.25 12.78
C ALA A 294 11.42 -9.11 14.13
N LYS A 295 11.91 -7.92 14.41
CA LYS A 295 12.46 -7.51 15.69
C LYS A 295 11.99 -6.10 16.02
N ILE A 296 11.43 -5.88 17.21
CA ILE A 296 11.23 -4.54 17.76
C ILE A 296 12.53 -4.14 18.47
N THR A 297 13.11 -3.00 18.07
CA THR A 297 14.36 -2.50 18.65
C THR A 297 14.11 -1.81 19.99
N THR A 298 15.14 -1.65 20.80
CA THR A 298 15.07 -0.89 22.07
C THR A 298 14.70 0.58 21.88
N ARG A 299 14.80 1.11 20.64
CA ARG A 299 14.36 2.46 20.27
C ARG A 299 12.87 2.55 19.89
N GLY A 300 12.16 1.41 19.85
CA GLY A 300 10.76 1.34 19.43
C GLY A 300 10.55 1.27 17.91
N GLY A 301 11.62 1.19 17.13
CA GLY A 301 11.58 0.87 15.70
C GLY A 301 11.43 -0.62 15.45
N MET A 302 11.33 -1.01 14.18
CA MET A 302 11.20 -2.41 13.77
C MET A 302 12.19 -2.76 12.65
N ILE A 303 12.70 -3.98 12.68
CA ILE A 303 13.48 -4.58 11.58
C ILE A 303 12.69 -5.79 11.08
N ILE A 304 12.47 -5.88 9.77
CA ILE A 304 11.84 -7.02 9.11
C ILE A 304 12.91 -7.89 8.48
N TYR A 305 12.85 -9.18 8.74
CA TYR A 305 13.80 -10.17 8.21
C TYR A 305 13.25 -10.96 7.02
N GLY A 306 11.94 -10.92 6.79
CA GLY A 306 11.25 -11.62 5.71
C GLY A 306 10.13 -12.52 6.23
N ARG A 307 9.57 -13.34 5.32
CA ARG A 307 8.47 -14.25 5.66
C ARG A 307 8.92 -15.38 6.60
N SER A 308 8.11 -15.67 7.60
CA SER A 308 8.28 -16.82 8.51
C SER A 308 7.54 -18.07 8.00
N ASP A 309 6.51 -17.88 7.17
CA ASP A 309 5.68 -18.92 6.58
C ASP A 309 6.13 -19.37 5.18
N ALA A 310 7.23 -18.83 4.65
CA ALA A 310 7.80 -19.26 3.39
C ALA A 310 8.49 -20.63 3.57
N THR A 311 7.96 -21.66 2.96
CA THR A 311 8.69 -22.93 2.77
C THR A 311 9.84 -22.69 1.79
N LEU A 312 11.07 -22.91 2.26
CA LEU A 312 12.26 -23.01 1.43
C LEU A 312 12.23 -24.31 0.60
#